data_60bb244b8f6cb643ab0ce9d6cc32ecdf
#
_entry.id   60bb244b8f6cb643ab0ce9d6cc32ecdf
#
_cell.length_a   1.000
_cell.length_b   1.000
_cell.length_c   1.000
_cell.angle_alpha   90.00
_cell.angle_beta   90.00
_cell.angle_gamma   90.00
#
_symmetry.space_group_name_H-M   'P 1'
#
loop_
_entity.id
_entity.type
_entity.pdbx_description
1 polymer ?
#
loop_
_entity_poly.entity_id
_entity_poly.type
_entity_poly.pdbx_seq_one_letter_code
_entity_poly.pdbx_strand_id
1 'polypeptide(L)'
;LQADPTLIFAAQDYSIRRVLRKHTRIDSPYNTYKYRGLPPGPISVPSIEAIDAVLHYDRHKHLYFCAREDFSGYHNFASTLSDHMKNARRFQRALTERLRQEGQAK
;
A
#
# COMPACT_ATOMS: atom_id res chain seq x y z
N LEU A 1 -6.04 -5.24 -9.38
CA LEU A 1 -5.44 -4.91 -8.09
C LEU A 1 -4.08 -4.25 -8.30
N GLN A 2 -3.86 -3.11 -7.67
CA GLN A 2 -2.57 -2.41 -7.69
C GLN A 2 -2.21 -2.09 -6.24
N ALA A 3 -1.30 -2.85 -5.66
CA ALA A 3 -1.00 -2.76 -4.24
C ALA A 3 0.50 -2.77 -3.97
N ASP A 4 0.99 -1.78 -3.23
CA ASP A 4 2.40 -1.61 -2.91
C ASP A 4 3.04 -2.83 -2.22
N PRO A 5 2.39 -3.50 -1.26
CA PRO A 5 3.00 -4.68 -0.61
C PRO A 5 3.36 -5.80 -1.59
N THR A 6 2.59 -6.01 -2.65
CA THR A 6 2.92 -7.02 -3.67
C THR A 6 4.18 -6.64 -4.43
N LEU A 7 4.40 -5.35 -4.65
CA LEU A 7 5.57 -4.82 -5.34
C LEU A 7 6.83 -4.99 -4.49
N ILE A 8 6.74 -4.72 -3.20
CA ILE A 8 7.83 -4.91 -2.25
C ILE A 8 8.22 -6.40 -2.19
N PHE A 9 7.23 -7.30 -2.19
CA PHE A 9 7.47 -8.73 -2.25
C PHE A 9 8.17 -9.13 -3.55
N ALA A 10 7.73 -8.59 -4.69
CA ALA A 10 8.34 -8.85 -5.99
C ALA A 10 9.81 -8.41 -6.03
N ALA A 11 10.13 -7.28 -5.41
CA ALA A 11 11.49 -6.73 -5.36
C ALA A 11 12.40 -7.50 -4.40
N GLN A 12 11.84 -8.27 -3.46
CA GLN A 12 12.59 -8.95 -2.39
C GLN A 12 13.44 -7.99 -1.55
N ASP A 13 13.00 -6.74 -1.45
CA ASP A 13 13.69 -5.69 -0.70
C ASP A 13 12.71 -5.07 0.30
N TYR A 14 12.71 -5.57 1.52
CA TYR A 14 11.79 -5.15 2.58
C TYR A 14 12.25 -3.86 3.28
N SER A 15 13.36 -3.28 2.87
CA SER A 15 13.81 -1.96 3.33
C SER A 15 13.11 -0.81 2.59
N ILE A 16 12.38 -1.09 1.53
CA ILE A 16 11.65 -0.08 0.76
C ILE A 16 10.56 0.53 1.64
N ARG A 17 10.66 1.83 1.92
CA ARG A 17 9.66 2.58 2.68
C ARG A 17 8.75 3.41 1.79
N ARG A 18 9.21 3.74 0.58
CA ARG A 18 8.45 4.49 -0.40
C ARG A 18 8.60 3.83 -1.76
N VAL A 19 7.46 3.43 -2.32
CA VAL A 19 7.41 2.86 -3.66
C VAL A 19 7.54 4.00 -4.68
N LEU A 20 8.53 3.87 -5.55
CA LEU A 20 8.80 4.83 -6.62
C LEU A 20 8.36 4.26 -7.96
N ARG A 21 8.31 5.11 -8.97
CA ARG A 21 7.91 4.68 -10.33
C ARG A 21 8.78 3.55 -10.87
N LYS A 22 10.08 3.56 -10.56
CA LYS A 22 11.02 2.50 -10.98
C LYS A 22 10.60 1.12 -10.46
N HIS A 23 10.02 1.06 -9.26
CA HIS A 23 9.58 -0.18 -8.64
C HIS A 23 8.38 -0.78 -9.38
N THR A 24 7.51 0.06 -9.96
CA THR A 24 6.32 -0.40 -10.69
C THR A 24 6.66 -1.12 -12.00
N ARG A 25 7.91 -1.09 -12.43
CA ARG A 25 8.38 -1.70 -13.67
C ARG A 25 9.00 -3.08 -13.46
N ILE A 26 9.09 -3.57 -12.23
CA ILE A 26 9.68 -4.86 -11.92
C ILE A 26 8.88 -5.97 -12.62
N ASP A 27 9.58 -6.83 -13.37
CA ASP A 27 8.96 -7.95 -14.08
C ASP A 27 8.85 -9.15 -13.15
N SER A 28 7.71 -9.27 -12.48
CA SER A 28 7.38 -10.40 -11.61
C SER A 28 5.87 -10.61 -11.65
N PRO A 29 5.38 -11.84 -11.64
CA PRO A 29 3.94 -12.10 -11.57
C PRO A 29 3.31 -11.58 -10.26
N TYR A 30 4.10 -11.30 -9.24
CA TYR A 30 3.64 -10.68 -8.00
C TYR A 30 3.47 -9.17 -8.13
N ASN A 31 4.00 -8.54 -9.18
CA ASN A 31 3.83 -7.09 -9.38
C ASN A 31 2.43 -6.81 -9.93
N THR A 32 1.51 -6.42 -9.04
CA THR A 32 0.12 -6.14 -9.41
C THR A 32 -0.07 -4.81 -10.16
N TYR A 33 0.97 -3.98 -10.27
CA TYR A 33 0.95 -2.81 -11.15
C TYR A 33 1.18 -3.20 -12.61
N LYS A 34 1.91 -4.29 -12.85
CA LYS A 34 2.23 -4.75 -14.20
C LYS A 34 1.28 -5.84 -14.66
N TYR A 35 0.91 -6.76 -13.79
CA TYR A 35 0.05 -7.89 -14.12
C TYR A 35 -1.31 -7.75 -13.47
N ARG A 36 -2.35 -8.01 -14.26
CA ARG A 36 -3.74 -7.85 -13.85
C ARG A 36 -4.17 -8.96 -12.90
N GLY A 37 -5.05 -8.61 -11.95
CA GLY A 37 -5.65 -9.58 -11.04
C GLY A 37 -4.89 -9.71 -9.74
N LEU A 38 -5.08 -10.85 -9.09
CA LEU A 38 -4.42 -11.17 -7.82
C LEU A 38 -3.03 -11.75 -8.07
N PRO A 39 -2.09 -11.62 -7.10
CA PRO A 39 -0.81 -12.30 -7.21
C PRO A 39 -0.99 -13.83 -7.21
N PRO A 40 0.00 -14.58 -7.74
CA PRO A 40 -0.14 -16.04 -7.89
C PRO A 40 -0.18 -16.80 -6.57
N GLY A 41 0.22 -16.17 -5.46
CA GLY A 41 0.17 -16.79 -4.15
C GLY A 41 0.22 -15.74 -3.04
N PRO A 42 0.19 -16.16 -1.77
CA PRO A 42 0.24 -15.22 -0.65
C PRO A 42 1.63 -14.57 -0.53
N ILE A 43 1.64 -13.33 -0.06
CA ILE A 43 2.87 -12.58 0.20
C ILE A 43 3.20 -12.52 1.70
N SER A 44 2.27 -12.94 2.54
CA SER A 44 2.44 -13.04 3.99
C SER A 44 1.43 -14.01 4.56
N VAL A 45 1.61 -14.39 5.83
CA VAL A 45 0.63 -15.20 6.56
C VAL A 45 -0.42 -14.24 7.14
N PRO A 46 -1.68 -14.31 6.72
CA PRO A 46 -2.71 -13.40 7.24
C PRO A 46 -3.11 -13.78 8.66
N SER A 47 -3.49 -12.78 9.46
CA SER A 47 -4.07 -13.00 10.78
C SER A 47 -5.49 -13.57 10.66
N ILE A 48 -6.01 -14.10 11.77
CA ILE A 48 -7.40 -14.57 11.83
C ILE A 48 -8.34 -13.41 11.55
N GLU A 49 -8.07 -12.23 12.10
CA GLU A 49 -8.87 -11.03 11.87
C GLU A 49 -8.88 -10.64 10.39
N ALA A 50 -7.76 -10.77 9.69
CA ALA A 50 -7.69 -10.45 8.26
C ALA A 50 -8.53 -11.43 7.44
N ILE A 51 -8.46 -12.73 7.74
CA ILE A 51 -9.27 -13.76 7.07
C ILE A 51 -10.75 -13.50 7.31
N ASP A 52 -11.13 -13.20 8.56
CA ASP A 52 -12.51 -12.93 8.96
C ASP A 52 -13.05 -11.69 8.23
N ALA A 53 -12.24 -10.65 8.12
CA ALA A 53 -12.60 -9.42 7.39
C ALA A 53 -12.90 -9.69 5.91
N VAL A 54 -12.15 -10.59 5.27
CA VAL A 54 -12.41 -10.97 3.87
C VAL A 54 -13.70 -11.77 3.73
N LEU A 55 -13.97 -12.68 4.66
CA LEU A 55 -15.20 -13.49 4.65
C LEU A 55 -16.44 -12.66 4.91
N HIS A 56 -16.32 -11.56 5.64
CA HIS A 56 -17.42 -10.66 6.03
C HIS A 56 -17.18 -9.24 5.51
N TYR A 57 -16.69 -9.12 4.28
CA TYR A 57 -16.31 -7.82 3.72
C TYR A 57 -17.51 -6.88 3.59
N ASP A 58 -17.24 -5.58 3.80
CA ASP A 58 -18.21 -4.52 3.62
C ASP A 58 -18.46 -4.25 2.14
N ARG A 59 -19.72 -3.98 1.80
CA ARG A 59 -20.08 -3.55 0.45
C ARG A 59 -19.99 -2.02 0.38
N HIS A 60 -19.15 -1.52 -0.52
CA HIS A 60 -18.95 -0.09 -0.70
C HIS A 60 -18.47 0.20 -2.13
N LYS A 61 -18.34 1.48 -2.44
CA LYS A 61 -17.87 1.94 -3.75
C LYS A 61 -16.43 2.44 -3.70
N HIS A 62 -15.71 2.16 -2.62
CA HIS A 62 -14.30 2.57 -2.48
C HIS A 62 -13.41 1.69 -3.34
N LEU A 63 -12.67 2.29 -4.26
CA LEU A 63 -11.72 1.62 -5.15
C LEU A 63 -10.27 1.86 -4.72
N TYR A 64 -10.04 2.87 -3.89
CA TYR A 64 -8.70 3.30 -3.51
C TYR A 64 -8.58 3.35 -2.00
N PHE A 65 -7.38 3.02 -1.50
CA PHE A 65 -7.06 3.20 -0.09
C PHE A 65 -5.58 3.54 0.07
N CYS A 66 -5.26 4.26 1.11
CA CYS A 66 -3.88 4.53 1.51
C CYS A 66 -3.81 4.66 3.03
N ALA A 67 -2.61 4.48 3.59
CA ALA A 67 -2.40 4.62 5.01
C ALA A 67 -2.74 6.04 5.47
N ARG A 68 -3.27 6.15 6.69
CA ARG A 68 -3.56 7.45 7.28
C ARG A 68 -2.26 8.15 7.68
N GLU A 69 -2.29 9.47 7.55
CA GLU A 69 -1.15 10.34 7.83
C GLU A 69 -0.74 10.38 9.30
N ASP A 70 -1.60 9.90 10.19
CA ASP A 70 -1.31 9.84 11.64
C ASP A 70 -0.59 8.55 12.06
N PHE A 71 -0.31 7.66 11.11
CA PHE A 71 0.34 6.36 11.33
C PHE A 71 -0.37 5.48 12.34
N SER A 72 -1.71 5.60 12.44
CA SER A 72 -2.54 4.85 13.39
C SER A 72 -2.76 3.39 13.01
N GLY A 73 -2.35 2.96 11.82
CA GLY A 73 -2.65 1.64 11.27
C GLY A 73 -3.97 1.57 10.52
N TYR A 74 -4.75 2.64 10.52
CA TYR A 74 -5.97 2.74 9.73
C TYR A 74 -5.70 3.30 8.34
N HIS A 75 -6.72 3.29 7.48
CA HIS A 75 -6.61 3.70 6.08
C HIS A 75 -7.65 4.76 5.74
N ASN A 76 -7.28 5.65 4.83
CA ASN A 76 -8.23 6.55 4.18
C ASN A 76 -8.71 5.90 2.89
N PHE A 77 -10.02 5.89 2.68
CA PHE A 77 -10.66 5.28 1.52
C PHE A 77 -11.20 6.35 0.58
N ALA A 78 -11.21 6.06 -0.70
CA ALA A 78 -11.76 6.97 -1.71
C ALA A 78 -12.41 6.20 -2.85
N SER A 79 -13.48 6.77 -3.39
CA SER A 79 -14.17 6.22 -4.57
C SER A 79 -13.64 6.80 -5.87
N THR A 80 -13.00 7.96 -5.82
CA THR A 80 -12.46 8.65 -7.00
C THR A 80 -10.93 8.77 -6.90
N LEU A 81 -10.28 8.82 -8.06
CA LEU A 81 -8.82 9.02 -8.11
C LEU A 81 -8.43 10.37 -7.52
N SER A 82 -9.22 11.41 -7.76
CA SER A 82 -8.96 12.76 -7.24
C SER A 82 -8.89 12.77 -5.70
N ASP A 83 -9.86 12.15 -5.03
CA ASP A 83 -9.88 12.08 -3.57
C ASP A 83 -8.75 11.21 -3.05
N HIS A 84 -8.46 10.09 -3.74
CA HIS A 84 -7.33 9.23 -3.38
C HIS A 84 -6.01 9.99 -3.46
N MET A 85 -5.81 10.81 -4.49
CA MET A 85 -4.59 11.59 -4.65
C MET A 85 -4.43 12.64 -3.54
N LYS A 86 -5.53 13.21 -3.06
CA LYS A 86 -5.50 14.11 -1.89
C LYS A 86 -5.04 13.37 -0.65
N ASN A 87 -5.60 12.19 -0.40
CA ASN A 87 -5.23 11.33 0.73
C ASN A 87 -3.77 10.89 0.63
N ALA A 88 -3.33 10.47 -0.56
CA ALA A 88 -1.96 10.02 -0.80
C ALA A 88 -0.95 11.15 -0.59
N ARG A 89 -1.27 12.38 -1.01
CA ARG A 89 -0.39 13.53 -0.80
C ARG A 89 -0.21 13.84 0.69
N ARG A 90 -1.29 13.75 1.48
CA ARG A 90 -1.20 13.94 2.94
C ARG A 90 -0.30 12.89 3.56
N PHE A 91 -0.45 11.63 3.18
CA PHE A 91 0.40 10.55 3.68
C PHE A 91 1.86 10.75 3.27
N GLN A 92 2.13 11.06 2.00
CA GLN A 92 3.50 11.25 1.51
C GLN A 92 4.17 12.43 2.20
N ARG A 93 3.44 13.50 2.48
CA ARG A 93 3.97 14.64 3.22
C ARG A 93 4.34 14.26 4.65
N ALA A 94 3.46 13.53 5.34
CA ALA A 94 3.70 13.05 6.69
C ALA A 94 4.87 12.08 6.74
N LEU A 95 4.97 11.18 5.76
CA LEU A 95 6.08 10.23 5.65
C LEU A 95 7.42 10.96 5.44
N THR A 96 7.44 11.95 4.56
CA THR A 96 8.65 12.75 4.30
C THR A 96 9.11 13.44 5.58
N GLU A 97 8.19 14.03 6.34
CA GLU A 97 8.49 14.68 7.62
C GLU A 97 9.04 13.69 8.64
N ARG A 98 8.41 12.53 8.74
CA ARG A 98 8.84 11.47 9.68
C ARG A 98 10.23 10.95 9.33
N LEU A 99 10.52 10.71 8.05
CA LEU A 99 11.85 10.27 7.61
C LEU A 99 12.91 11.34 7.85
N ARG A 100 12.56 12.61 7.71
CA ARG A 100 13.45 13.73 8.03
C ARG A 100 13.79 13.75 9.51
N GLN A 101 12.80 13.57 10.38
CA GLN A 101 13.00 13.50 11.83
C GLN A 101 13.89 12.32 12.22
N GLU A 102 13.67 11.14 11.63
CA GLU A 102 14.51 9.96 11.86
C GLU A 102 15.97 10.23 11.44
N GLY A 103 16.16 10.94 10.31
CA GLY A 103 17.48 11.33 9.84
C GLY A 103 18.19 12.31 10.78
N GLN A 104 17.44 13.20 11.42
CA GLN A 104 17.98 14.17 12.38
C GLN A 104 18.25 13.55 13.76
N ALA A 105 17.58 12.46 14.10
CA ALA A 105 17.73 11.78 15.39
C ALA A 105 19.07 11.01 15.49
N LYS A 106 19.83 10.96 14.42
CA LYS A 106 21.16 10.38 14.39
C LYS A 106 22.18 11.48 14.68
#